data_f551421b336d6ae05075e4699ab0e137
#
_entry.id   f551421b336d6ae05075e4699ab0e137
#
_cell.length_a   1.000
_cell.length_b   1.000
_cell.length_c   1.000
_cell.angle_alpha   90.00
_cell.angle_beta   90.00
_cell.angle_gamma   90.00
#
_symmetry.space_group_name_H-M   'P 1'
#
loop_
_entity.id
_entity.type
_entity.pdbx_description
1 polymer ?
#
loop_
_entity_poly.entity_id
_entity_poly.type
_entity_poly.pdbx_seq_one_letter_code
_entity_poly.pdbx_strand_id
1 'polypeptide(L)'
;MTSTSPAASTDPTEDPPRVPASRVAPAASGLAARADRLTKVYGTGDTRVVALDAISVDLPRGQFTAVMGPSGSGKSTLMHCLAGLDDATDGSVYIGDVDITTLDDKRLTRMRRDSVGFVFQAFNLLPTLTAIENITLPMDIAGRKPDQAWLDTVIDTIALRDRLAHRPTELSGGQQQRVACARALASRPEIVFADEPTGNLDSRSGAEVLGFLQRSVREMGQTVVMVTHDPGAASYADRVVFLGDGRIVDEMVEPTADAVLERMKRFDAAGHPSEG
;
A
#
# COMPACT_ATOMS: atom_id res chain seq x y z
N MET A 1 -18.10 69.86 -39.07
CA MET A 1 -17.69 68.60 -39.75
C MET A 1 -17.63 67.54 -38.72
N THR A 2 -18.71 66.82 -38.64
CA THR A 2 -18.99 65.78 -37.67
C THR A 2 -18.48 64.43 -38.21
N SER A 3 -17.59 63.75 -37.49
CA SER A 3 -17.16 62.39 -37.79
C SER A 3 -17.71 61.47 -36.73
N THR A 4 -18.62 60.60 -37.16
CA THR A 4 -19.30 59.55 -36.40
C THR A 4 -18.46 58.26 -36.45
N SER A 5 -18.07 57.77 -35.31
CA SER A 5 -17.43 56.44 -35.16
C SER A 5 -18.51 55.36 -34.98
N PRO A 6 -18.40 54.18 -35.62
CA PRO A 6 -19.39 53.11 -35.43
C PRO A 6 -19.09 52.28 -34.18
N ALA A 7 -20.16 51.94 -33.49
CA ALA A 7 -20.17 51.09 -32.32
C ALA A 7 -19.84 49.60 -32.69
N ALA A 8 -18.97 48.98 -31.90
CA ALA A 8 -18.70 47.54 -31.97
C ALA A 8 -19.84 46.74 -31.34
N SER A 9 -20.42 45.86 -32.12
CA SER A 9 -21.39 44.84 -31.69
C SER A 9 -20.70 43.74 -30.92
N THR A 10 -21.04 43.55 -29.66
CA THR A 10 -20.65 42.41 -28.86
C THR A 10 -21.69 41.29 -29.04
N ASP A 11 -21.27 40.18 -29.61
CA ASP A 11 -22.05 38.94 -29.74
C ASP A 11 -22.03 38.20 -28.38
N PRO A 12 -23.16 37.85 -27.73
CA PRO A 12 -23.22 37.21 -26.44
C PRO A 12 -23.54 35.72 -26.55
N THR A 13 -22.72 34.91 -27.25
CA THR A 13 -22.89 33.45 -27.28
C THR A 13 -21.55 32.71 -27.37
N GLU A 14 -20.72 32.87 -26.33
CA GLU A 14 -19.70 31.87 -26.01
C GLU A 14 -20.06 31.22 -24.68
N ASP A 15 -20.58 30.01 -24.75
CA ASP A 15 -20.77 29.13 -23.59
C ASP A 15 -19.38 28.87 -22.93
N PRO A 16 -19.24 29.03 -21.61
CA PRO A 16 -17.98 28.69 -20.94
C PRO A 16 -17.68 27.20 -21.06
N PRO A 17 -16.39 26.79 -21.16
CA PRO A 17 -16.02 25.39 -21.32
C PRO A 17 -16.58 24.58 -20.17
N ARG A 18 -17.37 23.54 -20.48
CA ARG A 18 -17.87 22.56 -19.52
C ARG A 18 -16.69 21.85 -18.90
N VAL A 19 -16.40 22.16 -17.64
CA VAL A 19 -15.52 21.35 -16.78
C VAL A 19 -16.13 19.94 -16.71
N PRO A 20 -15.38 18.86 -17.06
CA PRO A 20 -15.90 17.51 -16.92
C PRO A 20 -16.31 17.28 -15.47
N ALA A 21 -17.52 16.79 -15.27
CA ALA A 21 -18.07 16.48 -13.96
C ALA A 21 -17.09 15.55 -13.23
N SER A 22 -16.49 16.07 -12.16
CA SER A 22 -15.72 15.30 -11.19
C SER A 22 -16.59 14.10 -10.78
N ARG A 23 -16.12 12.88 -11.00
CA ARG A 23 -16.80 11.69 -10.48
C ARG A 23 -16.85 11.85 -8.96
N VAL A 24 -18.04 12.15 -8.46
CA VAL A 24 -18.31 12.19 -7.02
C VAL A 24 -18.08 10.78 -6.51
N ALA A 25 -17.08 10.61 -5.64
CA ALA A 25 -16.84 9.37 -4.94
C ALA A 25 -18.11 8.98 -4.16
N PRO A 26 -18.50 7.70 -4.12
CA PRO A 26 -19.58 7.26 -3.25
C PRO A 26 -19.21 7.60 -1.80
N ALA A 27 -20.23 8.00 -1.03
CA ALA A 27 -20.12 8.42 0.37
C ALA A 27 -19.25 7.46 1.19
N ALA A 28 -18.41 8.03 2.10
CA ALA A 28 -17.42 7.41 2.99
C ALA A 28 -17.53 5.87 3.04
N SER A 29 -16.85 5.21 2.14
CA SER A 29 -16.75 3.75 2.15
C SER A 29 -15.91 3.41 3.37
N GLY A 30 -16.33 2.46 4.23
CA GLY A 30 -15.51 1.96 5.34
C GLY A 30 -14.21 1.30 4.86
N LEU A 31 -13.71 1.69 3.67
CA LEU A 31 -12.54 1.18 2.99
C LEU A 31 -11.34 2.10 3.20
N ALA A 32 -10.17 1.52 3.43
CA ALA A 32 -8.90 2.24 3.45
C ALA A 32 -8.33 2.39 2.04
N ALA A 33 -8.52 1.38 1.19
CA ALA A 33 -8.18 1.44 -0.21
C ALA A 33 -9.11 0.55 -1.04
N ARG A 34 -9.16 0.80 -2.36
CA ARG A 34 -9.94 0.01 -3.32
C ARG A 34 -9.29 0.06 -4.70
N ALA A 35 -9.25 -1.07 -5.39
CA ALA A 35 -9.05 -1.12 -6.83
C ALA A 35 -10.37 -1.45 -7.53
N ASP A 36 -10.64 -0.80 -8.64
CA ASP A 36 -11.80 -1.06 -9.50
C ASP A 36 -11.32 -1.34 -10.93
N ARG A 37 -11.44 -2.60 -11.36
CA ARG A 37 -10.99 -3.12 -12.65
C ARG A 37 -9.57 -2.72 -13.02
N LEU A 38 -8.69 -2.72 -12.02
CA LEU A 38 -7.30 -2.33 -12.17
C LEU A 38 -6.57 -3.24 -13.14
N THR A 39 -6.04 -2.65 -14.19
CA THR A 39 -5.24 -3.34 -15.20
C THR A 39 -3.86 -2.72 -15.29
N LYS A 40 -2.82 -3.55 -15.30
CA LYS A 40 -1.44 -3.13 -15.51
C LYS A 40 -0.79 -3.94 -16.61
N VAL A 41 -0.26 -3.25 -17.61
CA VAL A 41 0.45 -3.84 -18.74
C VAL A 41 1.84 -3.23 -18.81
N TYR A 42 2.87 -4.07 -18.89
CA TYR A 42 4.24 -3.66 -19.16
C TYR A 42 4.62 -3.99 -20.60
N GLY A 43 5.54 -3.24 -21.16
CA GLY A 43 6.06 -3.42 -22.50
C GLY A 43 5.05 -3.06 -23.60
N THR A 44 5.48 -3.24 -24.85
CA THR A 44 4.68 -2.98 -26.06
C THR A 44 4.97 -4.05 -27.12
N GLY A 45 4.02 -4.27 -28.05
CA GLY A 45 4.17 -5.28 -29.11
C GLY A 45 4.44 -6.66 -28.54
N ASP A 46 5.51 -7.33 -29.02
CA ASP A 46 5.86 -8.71 -28.65
C ASP A 46 6.37 -8.84 -27.19
N THR A 47 6.74 -7.73 -26.54
CA THR A 47 7.18 -7.72 -25.13
C THR A 47 6.04 -7.40 -24.15
N ARG A 48 4.81 -7.35 -24.63
CA ARG A 48 3.64 -7.00 -23.81
C ARG A 48 3.36 -8.09 -22.78
N VAL A 49 3.35 -7.70 -21.49
CA VAL A 49 3.00 -8.56 -20.36
C VAL A 49 1.85 -7.93 -19.60
N VAL A 50 0.74 -8.64 -19.45
CA VAL A 50 -0.39 -8.24 -18.60
C VAL A 50 -0.08 -8.71 -17.19
N ALA A 51 0.35 -7.80 -16.32
CA ALA A 51 0.69 -8.12 -14.94
C ALA A 51 -0.53 -8.11 -14.02
N LEU A 52 -1.54 -7.28 -14.32
CA LEU A 52 -2.84 -7.26 -13.64
C LEU A 52 -3.93 -7.18 -14.72
N ASP A 53 -4.97 -7.99 -14.56
CA ASP A 53 -6.07 -8.12 -15.52
C ASP A 53 -7.41 -7.83 -14.83
N ALA A 54 -7.86 -6.60 -14.92
CA ALA A 54 -9.14 -6.09 -14.42
C ALA A 54 -9.44 -6.46 -12.94
N ILE A 55 -8.43 -6.36 -12.06
CA ILE A 55 -8.57 -6.67 -10.63
C ILE A 55 -9.51 -5.66 -9.96
N SER A 56 -10.50 -6.19 -9.23
CA SER A 56 -11.29 -5.41 -8.28
C SER A 56 -11.11 -6.00 -6.88
N VAL A 57 -10.71 -5.17 -5.92
CA VAL A 57 -10.50 -5.56 -4.53
C VAL A 57 -10.81 -4.41 -3.59
N ASP A 58 -11.55 -4.71 -2.53
CA ASP A 58 -11.83 -3.81 -1.43
C ASP A 58 -10.92 -4.14 -0.25
N LEU A 59 -10.35 -3.12 0.38
CA LEU A 59 -9.48 -3.20 1.55
C LEU A 59 -10.14 -2.43 2.71
N PRO A 60 -10.88 -3.13 3.58
CA PRO A 60 -11.59 -2.51 4.70
C PRO A 60 -10.65 -1.85 5.70
N ARG A 61 -11.10 -0.74 6.32
CA ARG A 61 -10.37 -0.09 7.41
C ARG A 61 -10.22 -1.01 8.61
N GLY A 62 -9.08 -0.92 9.31
CA GLY A 62 -8.83 -1.70 10.52
C GLY A 62 -8.73 -3.21 10.28
N GLN A 63 -8.34 -3.62 9.07
CA GLN A 63 -8.16 -5.02 8.71
C GLN A 63 -6.73 -5.31 8.27
N PHE A 64 -6.25 -6.49 8.63
CA PHE A 64 -4.99 -7.03 8.12
C PHE A 64 -5.28 -7.97 6.96
N THR A 65 -4.93 -7.57 5.74
CA THR A 65 -5.08 -8.38 4.52
C THR A 65 -3.72 -8.89 4.05
N ALA A 66 -3.57 -10.19 3.84
CA ALA A 66 -2.42 -10.75 3.13
C ALA A 66 -2.75 -10.97 1.64
N VAL A 67 -1.79 -10.70 0.76
CA VAL A 67 -1.85 -10.98 -0.67
C VAL A 67 -0.85 -12.07 -0.97
N MET A 68 -1.33 -13.20 -1.47
CA MET A 68 -0.53 -14.40 -1.75
C MET A 68 -0.68 -14.87 -3.19
N GLY A 69 0.19 -15.76 -3.61
CA GLY A 69 0.18 -16.37 -4.95
C GLY A 69 1.57 -16.76 -5.42
N PRO A 70 1.71 -17.50 -6.50
CA PRO A 70 3.00 -17.92 -7.05
C PRO A 70 3.87 -16.73 -7.49
N SER A 71 5.16 -16.98 -7.73
CA SER A 71 6.04 -15.95 -8.28
C SER A 71 5.52 -15.49 -9.65
N GLY A 72 5.58 -14.19 -9.91
CA GLY A 72 5.06 -13.61 -11.16
C GLY A 72 3.55 -13.42 -11.23
N SER A 73 2.76 -13.79 -10.21
CA SER A 73 1.29 -13.64 -10.25
C SER A 73 0.77 -12.20 -10.18
N GLY A 74 1.64 -11.19 -10.00
CA GLY A 74 1.27 -9.78 -9.97
C GLY A 74 1.13 -9.15 -8.58
N LYS A 75 1.50 -9.84 -7.49
CA LYS A 75 1.35 -9.35 -6.09
C LYS A 75 2.00 -8.00 -5.83
N SER A 76 3.30 -7.89 -6.11
CA SER A 76 4.04 -6.62 -5.92
C SER A 76 3.52 -5.54 -6.86
N THR A 77 3.13 -5.90 -8.09
CA THR A 77 2.50 -4.95 -9.03
C THR A 77 1.18 -4.42 -8.47
N LEU A 78 0.32 -5.30 -7.93
CA LEU A 78 -0.95 -4.89 -7.30
C LEU A 78 -0.67 -3.93 -6.14
N MET A 79 0.26 -4.28 -5.26
CA MET A 79 0.62 -3.43 -4.12
C MET A 79 1.18 -2.08 -4.59
N HIS A 80 2.07 -2.07 -5.60
CA HIS A 80 2.65 -0.82 -6.12
C HIS A 80 1.59 0.08 -6.76
N CYS A 81 0.65 -0.48 -7.51
CA CYS A 81 -0.46 0.29 -8.08
C CYS A 81 -1.39 0.83 -6.98
N LEU A 82 -1.77 0.01 -5.98
CA LEU A 82 -2.59 0.43 -4.85
C LEU A 82 -1.93 1.55 -4.03
N ALA A 83 -0.61 1.52 -3.94
CA ALA A 83 0.18 2.52 -3.22
C ALA A 83 0.51 3.76 -4.06
N GLY A 84 0.14 3.78 -5.33
CA GLY A 84 0.50 4.85 -6.26
C GLY A 84 2.00 4.94 -6.56
N LEU A 85 2.74 3.84 -6.41
CA LEU A 85 4.16 3.73 -6.80
C LEU A 85 4.31 3.38 -8.28
N ASP A 86 3.29 2.80 -8.87
CA ASP A 86 3.21 2.47 -10.30
C ASP A 86 1.83 2.86 -10.84
N ASP A 87 1.79 3.35 -12.08
CA ASP A 87 0.58 3.84 -12.70
C ASP A 87 -0.28 2.69 -13.23
N ALA A 88 -1.59 2.79 -13.06
CA ALA A 88 -2.55 1.89 -13.71
C ALA A 88 -2.52 2.12 -15.23
N THR A 89 -2.63 1.04 -16.01
CA THR A 89 -2.87 1.14 -17.46
C THR A 89 -4.35 1.42 -17.74
N ASP A 90 -5.26 0.83 -16.93
CA ASP A 90 -6.69 1.05 -16.97
C ASP A 90 -7.30 0.76 -15.58
N GLY A 91 -8.53 1.19 -15.36
CA GLY A 91 -9.22 1.09 -14.08
C GLY A 91 -8.90 2.24 -13.14
N SER A 92 -9.31 2.11 -11.87
CA SER A 92 -9.14 3.15 -10.85
C SER A 92 -8.64 2.57 -9.53
N VAL A 93 -7.87 3.38 -8.78
CA VAL A 93 -7.39 3.06 -7.45
C VAL A 93 -7.78 4.18 -6.50
N TYR A 94 -8.30 3.83 -5.35
CA TYR A 94 -8.71 4.77 -4.31
C TYR A 94 -7.93 4.51 -3.02
N ILE A 95 -7.48 5.58 -2.37
CA ILE A 95 -7.01 5.59 -0.98
C ILE A 95 -8.00 6.45 -0.20
N GLY A 96 -8.70 5.85 0.77
CA GLY A 96 -9.90 6.46 1.33
C GLY A 96 -10.90 6.80 0.23
N ASP A 97 -11.31 8.07 0.17
CA ASP A 97 -12.25 8.56 -0.85
C ASP A 97 -11.55 9.22 -2.05
N VAL A 98 -10.21 9.20 -2.13
CA VAL A 98 -9.44 9.87 -3.17
C VAL A 98 -9.08 8.89 -4.30
N ASP A 99 -9.54 9.19 -5.52
CA ASP A 99 -9.08 8.49 -6.74
C ASP A 99 -7.66 8.96 -7.08
N ILE A 100 -6.67 8.09 -6.80
CA ILE A 100 -5.25 8.41 -6.99
C ILE A 100 -4.82 8.34 -8.45
N THR A 101 -5.57 7.66 -9.32
CA THR A 101 -5.27 7.54 -10.75
C THR A 101 -5.51 8.84 -11.50
N THR A 102 -6.24 9.80 -10.90
CA THR A 102 -6.53 11.12 -11.47
C THR A 102 -5.58 12.22 -10.99
N LEU A 103 -4.67 11.89 -10.06
CA LEU A 103 -3.77 12.87 -9.46
C LEU A 103 -2.54 13.12 -10.33
N ASP A 104 -2.11 14.39 -10.37
CA ASP A 104 -0.79 14.74 -10.87
C ASP A 104 0.34 14.26 -9.91
N ASP A 105 1.58 14.18 -10.39
CA ASP A 105 2.74 13.71 -9.62
C ASP A 105 2.92 14.43 -8.28
N LYS A 106 2.66 15.74 -8.24
CA LYS A 106 2.82 16.54 -7.03
C LYS A 106 1.76 16.18 -5.98
N ARG A 107 0.51 15.99 -6.41
CA ARG A 107 -0.60 15.58 -5.54
C ARG A 107 -0.44 14.14 -5.10
N LEU A 108 -0.05 13.25 -6.01
CA LEU A 108 0.22 11.84 -5.72
C LEU A 108 1.36 11.68 -4.70
N THR A 109 2.46 12.43 -4.87
CA THR A 109 3.58 12.45 -3.91
C THR A 109 3.13 12.91 -2.52
N ARG A 110 2.28 13.95 -2.45
CA ARG A 110 1.72 14.42 -1.18
C ARG A 110 0.80 13.39 -0.55
N MET A 111 -0.09 12.79 -1.33
CA MET A 111 -1.00 11.75 -0.87
C MET A 111 -0.22 10.55 -0.30
N ARG A 112 0.80 10.04 -1.03
CA ARG A 112 1.65 8.93 -0.51
C ARG A 112 2.31 9.28 0.82
N ARG A 113 2.91 10.47 0.92
CA ARG A 113 3.57 10.95 2.14
C ARG A 113 2.61 11.02 3.33
N ASP A 114 1.36 11.43 3.08
CA ASP A 114 0.39 11.75 4.13
C ASP A 114 -0.51 10.56 4.50
N SER A 115 -0.75 9.64 3.56
CA SER A 115 -1.78 8.59 3.72
C SER A 115 -1.27 7.16 3.56
N VAL A 116 -0.01 6.96 3.14
CA VAL A 116 0.52 5.62 2.89
C VAL A 116 1.80 5.37 3.69
N GLY A 117 1.83 4.26 4.43
CA GLY A 117 3.04 3.74 5.06
C GLY A 117 3.64 2.59 4.25
N PHE A 118 4.96 2.44 4.28
CA PHE A 118 5.67 1.35 3.60
C PHE A 118 6.62 0.60 4.52
N VAL A 119 6.54 -0.72 4.48
CA VAL A 119 7.49 -1.66 5.08
C VAL A 119 8.03 -2.56 3.96
N PHE A 120 9.34 -2.62 3.80
CA PHE A 120 10.01 -3.41 2.76
C PHE A 120 10.78 -4.58 3.39
N GLN A 121 11.07 -5.59 2.60
CA GLN A 121 11.94 -6.71 2.96
C GLN A 121 13.35 -6.23 3.36
N ALA A 122 13.94 -5.31 2.61
CA ALA A 122 15.12 -4.55 3.02
C ALA A 122 14.63 -3.39 3.90
N PHE A 123 15.15 -3.27 5.11
CA PHE A 123 14.65 -2.33 6.13
C PHE A 123 14.66 -0.86 5.68
N ASN A 124 15.53 -0.51 4.74
CA ASN A 124 15.67 0.82 4.14
C ASN A 124 15.79 1.94 5.19
N LEU A 125 16.51 1.65 6.28
CA LEU A 125 16.86 2.64 7.29
C LEU A 125 18.09 3.44 6.83
N LEU A 126 18.10 4.73 7.13
CA LEU A 126 19.28 5.58 6.91
C LEU A 126 20.31 5.28 7.99
N PRO A 127 21.51 4.76 7.64
CA PRO A 127 22.49 4.27 8.62
C PRO A 127 23.12 5.39 9.45
N THR A 128 23.05 6.63 8.99
CA THR A 128 23.56 7.82 9.68
C THR A 128 22.61 8.35 10.74
N LEU A 129 21.32 7.97 10.69
CA LEU A 129 20.30 8.39 11.62
C LEU A 129 20.10 7.34 12.73
N THR A 130 19.72 7.79 13.90
CA THR A 130 19.28 6.95 15.01
C THR A 130 17.92 6.29 14.71
N ALA A 131 17.48 5.34 15.53
CA ALA A 131 16.18 4.70 15.39
C ALA A 131 15.04 5.73 15.44
N ILE A 132 15.07 6.64 16.42
CA ILE A 132 14.02 7.68 16.52
C ILE A 132 14.03 8.62 15.33
N GLU A 133 15.19 9.04 14.84
CA GLU A 133 15.29 9.91 13.67
C GLU A 133 14.80 9.18 12.39
N ASN A 134 15.05 7.86 12.24
CA ASN A 134 14.47 7.07 11.17
C ASN A 134 12.94 7.00 11.27
N ILE A 135 12.39 6.83 12.48
CA ILE A 135 10.94 6.77 12.73
C ILE A 135 10.28 8.11 12.37
N THR A 136 10.87 9.23 12.77
CA THR A 136 10.29 10.58 12.56
C THR A 136 10.55 11.14 11.17
N LEU A 137 11.46 10.54 10.40
CA LEU A 137 11.91 11.03 9.10
C LEU A 137 10.78 11.44 8.12
N PRO A 138 9.68 10.67 7.95
CA PRO A 138 8.60 11.07 7.04
C PRO A 138 7.94 12.40 7.46
N MET A 139 7.84 12.66 8.75
CA MET A 139 7.26 13.90 9.29
C MET A 139 8.23 15.05 9.16
N ASP A 140 9.53 14.82 9.40
CA ASP A 140 10.58 15.82 9.25
C ASP A 140 10.66 16.30 7.79
N ILE A 141 10.64 15.37 6.82
CA ILE A 141 10.58 15.69 5.38
C ILE A 141 9.30 16.46 5.03
N ALA A 142 8.19 16.16 5.71
CA ALA A 142 6.91 16.86 5.51
C ALA A 142 6.88 18.25 6.18
N GLY A 143 7.89 18.62 6.97
CA GLY A 143 7.90 19.85 7.77
C GLY A 143 6.83 19.85 8.87
N ARG A 144 6.40 18.67 9.35
CA ARG A 144 5.36 18.50 10.37
C ARG A 144 5.96 17.96 11.67
N LYS A 145 5.44 18.44 12.80
CA LYS A 145 5.77 17.85 14.08
C LYS A 145 4.98 16.54 14.28
N PRO A 146 5.61 15.51 14.89
CA PRO A 146 4.90 14.30 15.28
C PRO A 146 3.76 14.60 16.26
N ASP A 147 2.65 13.88 16.13
CA ASP A 147 1.71 13.70 17.24
C ASP A 147 2.42 12.85 18.31
N GLN A 148 2.82 13.50 19.42
CA GLN A 148 3.65 12.86 20.43
C GLN A 148 2.94 11.67 21.10
N ALA A 149 1.64 11.78 21.36
CA ALA A 149 0.87 10.69 21.98
C ALA A 149 0.79 9.46 21.06
N TRP A 150 0.59 9.71 19.75
CA TRP A 150 0.60 8.65 18.75
C TRP A 150 2.00 8.02 18.61
N LEU A 151 3.04 8.85 18.52
CA LEU A 151 4.41 8.38 18.39
C LEU A 151 4.82 7.52 19.60
N ASP A 152 4.47 7.95 20.82
CA ASP A 152 4.72 7.17 22.03
C ASP A 152 4.00 5.82 21.99
N THR A 153 2.75 5.78 21.54
CA THR A 153 1.99 4.52 21.34
C THR A 153 2.69 3.58 20.36
N VAL A 154 3.15 4.11 19.21
CA VAL A 154 3.90 3.33 18.21
C VAL A 154 5.20 2.78 18.82
N ILE A 155 5.98 3.62 19.51
CA ILE A 155 7.25 3.24 20.14
C ILE A 155 7.05 2.16 21.19
N ASP A 156 6.04 2.29 22.04
CA ASP A 156 5.74 1.28 23.06
C ASP A 156 5.32 -0.06 22.44
N THR A 157 4.55 -0.02 21.37
CA THR A 157 4.10 -1.23 20.67
C THR A 157 5.25 -2.01 20.03
N ILE A 158 6.30 -1.32 19.50
CA ILE A 158 7.50 -1.99 18.96
C ILE A 158 8.50 -2.47 20.03
N ALA A 159 8.29 -2.11 21.30
CA ALA A 159 9.15 -2.48 22.43
C ALA A 159 10.64 -2.17 22.19
N LEU A 160 10.96 -0.95 21.71
CA LEU A 160 12.33 -0.51 21.44
C LEU A 160 12.68 0.85 22.10
N ARG A 161 11.94 1.23 23.17
CA ARG A 161 12.15 2.52 23.84
C ARG A 161 13.59 2.73 24.32
N ASP A 162 14.26 1.68 24.76
CA ASP A 162 15.66 1.68 25.21
C ASP A 162 16.68 1.70 24.05
N ARG A 163 16.22 1.57 22.80
CA ARG A 163 17.05 1.51 21.60
C ARG A 163 16.89 2.72 20.68
N LEU A 164 16.08 3.68 21.03
CA LEU A 164 15.76 4.83 20.17
C LEU A 164 16.98 5.67 19.76
N ALA A 165 18.01 5.75 20.62
CA ALA A 165 19.26 6.46 20.33
C ALA A 165 20.27 5.65 19.52
N HIS A 166 20.03 4.34 19.29
CA HIS A 166 20.95 3.49 18.55
C HIS A 166 20.80 3.72 17.04
N ARG A 167 21.90 3.52 16.31
CA ARG A 167 21.91 3.53 14.85
C ARG A 167 21.59 2.13 14.29
N PRO A 168 21.18 2.01 13.03
CA PRO A 168 20.85 0.70 12.43
C PRO A 168 21.96 -0.35 12.59
N THR A 169 23.22 0.03 12.51
CA THR A 169 24.36 -0.88 12.68
C THR A 169 24.51 -1.45 14.10
N GLU A 170 23.83 -0.85 15.09
CA GLU A 170 23.83 -1.28 16.49
C GLU A 170 22.57 -2.09 16.85
N LEU A 171 21.69 -2.33 15.87
CA LEU A 171 20.41 -3.04 16.00
C LEU A 171 20.46 -4.39 15.28
N SER A 172 19.82 -5.41 15.86
CA SER A 172 19.59 -6.67 15.16
C SER A 172 18.63 -6.47 13.96
N GLY A 173 18.61 -7.42 13.00
CA GLY A 173 17.72 -7.35 11.85
C GLY A 173 16.23 -7.19 12.24
N GLY A 174 15.78 -7.97 13.22
CA GLY A 174 14.41 -7.84 13.75
C GLY A 174 14.13 -6.48 14.41
N GLN A 175 15.11 -5.89 15.11
CA GLN A 175 15.01 -4.55 15.67
C GLN A 175 14.95 -3.49 14.55
N GLN A 176 15.79 -3.62 13.53
CA GLN A 176 15.77 -2.72 12.36
C GLN A 176 14.41 -2.78 11.65
N GLN A 177 13.85 -3.97 11.45
CA GLN A 177 12.54 -4.12 10.81
C GLN A 177 11.42 -3.51 11.66
N ARG A 178 11.47 -3.67 12.98
CA ARG A 178 10.50 -3.01 13.87
C ARG A 178 10.62 -1.47 13.82
N VAL A 179 11.82 -0.92 13.69
CA VAL A 179 12.02 0.52 13.43
C VAL A 179 11.42 0.92 12.09
N ALA A 180 11.59 0.11 11.02
CA ALA A 180 10.99 0.37 9.72
C ALA A 180 9.45 0.32 9.77
N CYS A 181 8.87 -0.62 10.53
CA CYS A 181 7.43 -0.68 10.78
C CYS A 181 6.93 0.56 11.56
N ALA A 182 7.65 0.98 12.59
CA ALA A 182 7.31 2.19 13.35
C ALA A 182 7.39 3.45 12.47
N ARG A 183 8.37 3.55 11.60
CA ARG A 183 8.48 4.63 10.61
C ARG A 183 7.25 4.67 9.70
N ALA A 184 6.79 3.51 9.22
CA ALA A 184 5.61 3.41 8.36
C ALA A 184 4.33 3.89 9.07
N LEU A 185 4.23 3.70 10.40
CA LEU A 185 3.07 4.07 11.21
C LEU A 185 3.15 5.50 11.78
N ALA A 186 4.34 6.09 11.85
CA ALA A 186 4.58 7.34 12.58
C ALA A 186 3.75 8.52 12.06
N SER A 187 3.47 8.58 10.75
CA SER A 187 2.63 9.61 10.13
C SER A 187 1.12 9.37 10.30
N ARG A 188 0.71 8.27 10.95
CA ARG A 188 -0.69 7.83 11.09
C ARG A 188 -1.39 7.68 9.74
N PRO A 189 -0.88 6.83 8.86
CA PRO A 189 -1.39 6.68 7.50
C PRO A 189 -2.77 6.01 7.48
N GLU A 190 -3.50 6.16 6.36
CA GLU A 190 -4.75 5.43 6.09
C GLU A 190 -4.52 3.94 5.93
N ILE A 191 -3.37 3.57 5.35
CA ILE A 191 -3.00 2.19 5.03
C ILE A 191 -1.48 2.00 5.04
N VAL A 192 -1.05 0.83 5.51
CA VAL A 192 0.35 0.39 5.47
C VAL A 192 0.48 -0.77 4.50
N PHE A 193 1.37 -0.65 3.53
CA PHE A 193 1.78 -1.73 2.64
C PHE A 193 3.09 -2.35 3.13
N ALA A 194 3.12 -3.68 3.25
CA ALA A 194 4.28 -4.44 3.70
C ALA A 194 4.66 -5.49 2.64
N ASP A 195 5.80 -5.30 1.99
CA ASP A 195 6.33 -6.20 0.96
C ASP A 195 7.33 -7.16 1.59
N GLU A 196 6.95 -8.42 1.73
CA GLU A 196 7.75 -9.49 2.33
C GLU A 196 8.45 -9.06 3.66
N PRO A 197 7.70 -8.52 4.65
CA PRO A 197 8.30 -7.82 5.79
C PRO A 197 9.17 -8.71 6.68
N THR A 198 9.11 -10.03 6.51
CA THR A 198 9.87 -11.03 7.27
C THR A 198 10.89 -11.79 6.44
N GLY A 199 11.01 -11.53 5.13
CA GLY A 199 11.83 -12.31 4.21
C GLY A 199 13.33 -12.36 4.53
N ASN A 200 13.86 -11.38 5.28
CA ASN A 200 15.27 -11.31 5.69
C ASN A 200 15.49 -11.61 7.19
N LEU A 201 14.48 -12.18 7.86
CA LEU A 201 14.52 -12.40 9.31
C LEU A 201 14.52 -13.90 9.65
N ASP A 202 15.10 -14.22 10.80
CA ASP A 202 14.88 -15.51 11.43
C ASP A 202 13.43 -15.67 11.92
N SER A 203 12.98 -16.89 12.14
CA SER A 203 11.58 -17.20 12.49
C SER A 203 11.09 -16.47 13.74
N ARG A 204 11.96 -16.27 14.76
CA ARG A 204 11.60 -15.56 15.99
C ARG A 204 11.40 -14.07 15.72
N SER A 205 12.37 -13.44 15.06
CA SER A 205 12.30 -12.04 14.69
C SER A 205 11.13 -11.76 13.74
N GLY A 206 10.87 -12.69 12.80
CA GLY A 206 9.72 -12.63 11.91
C GLY A 206 8.39 -12.63 12.67
N ALA A 207 8.22 -13.54 13.63
CA ALA A 207 7.03 -13.61 14.48
C ALA A 207 6.82 -12.33 15.32
N GLU A 208 7.89 -11.73 15.83
CA GLU A 208 7.83 -10.46 16.56
C GLU A 208 7.33 -9.30 15.67
N VAL A 209 7.80 -9.23 14.41
CA VAL A 209 7.36 -8.22 13.42
C VAL A 209 5.91 -8.44 13.02
N LEU A 210 5.51 -9.68 12.71
CA LEU A 210 4.12 -10.01 12.35
C LEU A 210 3.17 -9.74 13.51
N GLY A 211 3.55 -10.12 14.73
CA GLY A 211 2.79 -9.80 15.94
C GLY A 211 2.64 -8.30 16.17
N PHE A 212 3.66 -7.50 15.83
CA PHE A 212 3.57 -6.05 15.87
C PHE A 212 2.55 -5.51 14.84
N LEU A 213 2.63 -5.95 13.57
CA LEU A 213 1.68 -5.55 12.53
C LEU A 213 0.24 -5.93 12.92
N GLN A 214 0.03 -7.12 13.46
CA GLN A 214 -1.28 -7.56 13.93
C GLN A 214 -1.80 -6.69 15.09
N ARG A 215 -0.96 -6.37 16.09
CA ARG A 215 -1.33 -5.45 17.18
C ARG A 215 -1.65 -4.04 16.66
N SER A 216 -0.91 -3.54 15.67
CA SER A 216 -1.19 -2.22 15.11
C SER A 216 -2.59 -2.15 14.47
N VAL A 217 -3.09 -3.25 13.92
CA VAL A 217 -4.46 -3.35 13.41
C VAL A 217 -5.45 -3.42 14.58
N ARG A 218 -5.26 -4.35 15.52
CA ARG A 218 -6.24 -4.64 16.59
C ARG A 218 -6.34 -3.55 17.64
N GLU A 219 -5.22 -2.95 18.03
CA GLU A 219 -5.14 -2.01 19.16
C GLU A 219 -5.09 -0.55 18.69
N MET A 220 -4.54 -0.29 17.50
CA MET A 220 -4.37 1.06 16.97
C MET A 220 -5.32 1.39 15.81
N GLY A 221 -6.13 0.42 15.35
CA GLY A 221 -7.09 0.58 14.26
C GLY A 221 -6.44 0.82 12.89
N GLN A 222 -5.17 0.42 12.71
CA GLN A 222 -4.46 0.56 11.44
C GLN A 222 -4.98 -0.43 10.40
N THR A 223 -4.82 -0.09 9.13
CA THR A 223 -5.07 -1.01 8.02
C THR A 223 -3.73 -1.46 7.46
N VAL A 224 -3.54 -2.77 7.32
CA VAL A 224 -2.29 -3.36 6.80
C VAL A 224 -2.58 -4.27 5.61
N VAL A 225 -1.82 -4.11 4.54
CA VAL A 225 -1.79 -5.02 3.39
C VAL A 225 -0.38 -5.59 3.27
N MET A 226 -0.25 -6.89 3.39
CA MET A 226 1.04 -7.57 3.34
C MET A 226 1.12 -8.47 2.11
N VAL A 227 2.15 -8.31 1.31
CA VAL A 227 2.52 -9.28 0.28
C VAL A 227 3.46 -10.30 0.91
N THR A 228 3.14 -11.57 0.78
CA THR A 228 4.02 -12.66 1.24
C THR A 228 3.78 -13.95 0.45
N HIS A 229 4.78 -14.82 0.44
CA HIS A 229 4.68 -16.19 -0.05
C HIS A 229 4.69 -17.21 1.10
N ASP A 230 4.87 -16.77 2.35
CA ASP A 230 4.92 -17.63 3.54
C ASP A 230 3.51 -17.83 4.13
N PRO A 231 2.98 -19.08 4.15
CA PRO A 231 1.70 -19.39 4.76
C PRO A 231 1.66 -19.09 6.27
N GLY A 232 2.80 -19.20 6.97
CA GLY A 232 2.92 -18.86 8.38
C GLY A 232 2.73 -17.35 8.60
N ALA A 233 3.35 -16.52 7.77
CA ALA A 233 3.15 -15.06 7.81
C ALA A 233 1.70 -14.70 7.49
N ALA A 234 1.11 -15.30 6.47
CA ALA A 234 -0.28 -15.02 6.06
C ALA A 234 -1.31 -15.36 7.15
N SER A 235 -1.02 -16.32 8.03
CA SER A 235 -1.92 -16.69 9.14
C SER A 235 -2.08 -15.63 10.23
N TYR A 236 -1.25 -14.57 10.22
CA TYR A 236 -1.42 -13.40 11.11
C TYR A 236 -2.48 -12.42 10.59
N ALA A 237 -2.86 -12.53 9.32
CA ALA A 237 -3.86 -11.66 8.71
C ALA A 237 -5.29 -12.08 9.07
N ASP A 238 -6.24 -11.17 8.93
CA ASP A 238 -7.68 -11.45 9.07
C ASP A 238 -8.25 -12.06 7.79
N ARG A 239 -7.61 -11.76 6.64
CA ARG A 239 -8.03 -12.20 5.30
C ARG A 239 -6.81 -12.43 4.41
N VAL A 240 -6.89 -13.46 3.56
CA VAL A 240 -5.93 -13.70 2.46
C VAL A 240 -6.64 -13.53 1.12
N VAL A 241 -6.02 -12.78 0.22
CA VAL A 241 -6.41 -12.66 -1.19
C VAL A 241 -5.37 -13.40 -2.02
N PHE A 242 -5.81 -14.36 -2.84
CA PHE A 242 -4.92 -15.16 -3.68
C PHE A 242 -4.91 -14.63 -5.11
N LEU A 243 -3.72 -14.36 -5.62
CA LEU A 243 -3.48 -13.96 -7.00
C LEU A 243 -2.91 -15.12 -7.81
N GLY A 244 -3.45 -15.30 -9.03
CA GLY A 244 -2.92 -16.18 -10.06
C GLY A 244 -3.02 -15.46 -11.42
N ASP A 245 -1.94 -15.41 -12.20
CA ASP A 245 -1.89 -14.84 -13.55
C ASP A 245 -2.54 -13.46 -13.68
N GLY A 246 -2.22 -12.57 -12.73
CA GLY A 246 -2.72 -11.20 -12.72
C GLY A 246 -4.19 -11.05 -12.33
N ARG A 247 -4.84 -12.08 -11.78
CA ARG A 247 -6.24 -12.06 -11.34
C ARG A 247 -6.39 -12.51 -9.90
N ILE A 248 -7.44 -12.06 -9.21
CA ILE A 248 -7.84 -12.67 -7.94
C ILE A 248 -8.54 -13.99 -8.26
N VAL A 249 -7.98 -15.07 -7.73
CA VAL A 249 -8.48 -16.43 -7.96
C VAL A 249 -9.24 -16.99 -6.77
N ASP A 250 -8.98 -16.47 -5.57
CA ASP A 250 -9.67 -16.90 -4.35
C ASP A 250 -9.45 -15.93 -3.18
N GLU A 251 -10.24 -16.11 -2.13
CA GLU A 251 -10.13 -15.39 -0.86
C GLU A 251 -10.38 -16.33 0.32
N MET A 252 -9.72 -16.06 1.45
CA MET A 252 -9.86 -16.81 2.68
C MET A 252 -9.96 -15.85 3.87
N VAL A 253 -10.97 -16.03 4.72
CA VAL A 253 -11.15 -15.30 5.98
C VAL A 253 -10.64 -16.19 7.12
N GLU A 254 -10.09 -15.56 8.18
CA GLU A 254 -9.52 -16.25 9.34
C GLU A 254 -8.54 -17.36 8.94
N PRO A 255 -7.47 -17.02 8.19
CA PRO A 255 -6.55 -18.00 7.64
C PRO A 255 -5.78 -18.72 8.75
N THR A 256 -5.53 -20.04 8.55
CA THR A 256 -4.52 -20.79 9.28
C THR A 256 -3.38 -21.16 8.34
N ALA A 257 -2.16 -21.35 8.88
CA ALA A 257 -1.00 -21.70 8.04
C ALA A 257 -1.25 -22.95 7.20
N ASP A 258 -1.89 -23.99 7.80
CA ASP A 258 -2.21 -25.24 7.10
C ASP A 258 -3.25 -25.02 5.99
N ALA A 259 -4.33 -24.26 6.26
CA ALA A 259 -5.34 -23.98 5.26
C ALA A 259 -4.80 -23.16 4.07
N VAL A 260 -3.93 -22.19 4.36
CA VAL A 260 -3.23 -21.40 3.34
C VAL A 260 -2.30 -22.29 2.50
N LEU A 261 -1.50 -23.14 3.15
CA LEU A 261 -0.59 -24.06 2.46
C LEU A 261 -1.34 -25.02 1.54
N GLU A 262 -2.44 -25.61 2.02
CA GLU A 262 -3.29 -26.48 1.20
C GLU A 262 -3.90 -25.76 0.00
N ARG A 263 -4.27 -24.49 0.17
CA ARG A 263 -4.80 -23.67 -0.93
C ARG A 263 -3.72 -23.38 -1.98
N MET A 264 -2.51 -23.02 -1.54
CA MET A 264 -1.37 -22.77 -2.44
C MET A 264 -1.01 -24.00 -3.26
N LYS A 265 -0.95 -25.20 -2.65
CA LYS A 265 -0.69 -26.45 -3.38
C LYS A 265 -1.69 -26.71 -4.51
N ARG A 266 -2.97 -26.36 -4.33
CA ARG A 266 -4.00 -26.51 -5.36
C ARG A 266 -3.76 -25.58 -6.55
N PHE A 267 -3.27 -24.37 -6.34
CA PHE A 267 -2.92 -23.46 -7.42
C PHE A 267 -1.71 -23.95 -8.22
N ASP A 268 -0.67 -24.46 -7.54
CA ASP A 268 0.49 -25.04 -8.21
C ASP A 268 0.11 -26.26 -9.06
N ALA A 269 -0.79 -27.12 -8.56
CA ALA A 269 -1.27 -28.28 -9.29
C ALA A 269 -2.16 -27.93 -10.49
N ALA A 270 -2.90 -26.83 -10.44
CA ALA A 270 -3.77 -26.37 -11.52
C ALA A 270 -3.00 -25.62 -12.63
N GLY A 271 -1.85 -25.01 -12.29
CA GLY A 271 -1.01 -24.25 -13.22
C GLY A 271 0.01 -25.09 -14.00
N HIS A 272 0.21 -26.37 -13.66
CA HIS A 272 1.07 -27.31 -14.40
C HIS A 272 0.22 -28.51 -14.81
N PRO A 273 -0.45 -28.49 -15.98
CA PRO A 273 -0.88 -29.75 -16.59
C PRO A 273 0.41 -30.53 -16.85
N SER A 274 0.55 -31.70 -16.20
CA SER A 274 1.64 -32.64 -16.41
C SER A 274 1.73 -32.91 -17.93
N GLU A 275 2.79 -32.39 -18.57
CA GLU A 275 3.20 -32.88 -19.86
C GLU A 275 3.55 -34.39 -19.66
N GLY A 276 2.63 -35.23 -20.10
CA GLY A 276 2.78 -36.66 -20.19
C GLY A 276 3.26 -37.06 -21.58
#